data_650dcbc300b1f53c79d5a2ac796760ee
#
_entry.id   650dcbc300b1f53c79d5a2ac796760ee
#
_cell.length_a   1.000
_cell.length_b   1.000
_cell.length_c   1.000
_cell.angle_alpha   90.00
_cell.angle_beta   90.00
_cell.angle_gamma   90.00
#
_symmetry.space_group_name_H-M   'P 1'
#
loop_
_entity.id
_entity.type
_entity.pdbx_description
1 polymer ?
#
loop_
_entity_poly.entity_id
_entity_poly.type
_entity_poly.pdbx_seq_one_letter_code
_entity_poly.pdbx_strand_id
1 'polypeptide(L)'
;MEKVILYIHGKNGSYMEVEQYKKNCMGFDMVGIDYQDDVPWVVRDQIRAAYDKACERYNHIYIIANSIGAYFAMHALQNCDIEKAFFISPVLDMERLILDMMRWADVSERELREKEEIITDFGEKLSWTYLCFVRDNPITWNIPTEILYAGNDTLISRQTVDMFVSSHHAALTVMENGEHWFHTDEQLAFLDGWMKRVIC
;
A
#
# COMPACT_ATOMS: atom_id res chain seq x y z
N MET A 1 -5.16 24.22 8.06
CA MET A 1 -4.25 23.42 8.89
C MET A 1 -2.97 23.22 8.11
N GLU A 2 -1.82 23.08 8.77
CA GLU A 2 -0.53 22.96 8.06
C GLU A 2 -0.17 21.51 7.72
N LYS A 3 -0.99 20.55 8.17
CA LYS A 3 -0.73 19.11 8.06
C LYS A 3 -1.83 18.42 7.27
N VAL A 4 -1.44 17.53 6.35
CA VAL A 4 -2.37 16.69 5.60
C VAL A 4 -1.95 15.24 5.62
N ILE A 5 -2.93 14.35 5.63
CA ILE A 5 -2.75 12.93 5.34
C ILE A 5 -3.36 12.65 3.97
N LEU A 6 -2.53 12.13 3.05
CA LEU A 6 -2.97 11.60 1.76
C LEU A 6 -3.32 10.14 1.93
N TYR A 7 -4.54 9.75 1.59
CA TYR A 7 -5.01 8.38 1.65
C TYR A 7 -4.95 7.73 0.27
N ILE A 8 -4.30 6.56 0.21
CA ILE A 8 -4.12 5.76 -1.00
C ILE A 8 -4.79 4.40 -0.77
N HIS A 9 -5.92 4.18 -1.45
CA HIS A 9 -6.74 2.98 -1.27
C HIS A 9 -6.10 1.70 -1.82
N GLY A 10 -6.64 0.56 -1.47
CA GLY A 10 -6.27 -0.74 -2.01
C GLY A 10 -7.01 -1.07 -3.32
N LYS A 11 -6.79 -2.28 -3.83
CA LYS A 11 -7.51 -2.79 -5.01
C LYS A 11 -9.01 -2.81 -4.75
N ASN A 12 -9.80 -2.37 -5.75
CA ASN A 12 -11.25 -2.22 -5.66
C ASN A 12 -11.73 -1.27 -4.55
N GLY A 13 -10.83 -0.53 -3.92
CA GLY A 13 -11.15 0.50 -2.94
C GLY A 13 -11.53 1.83 -3.60
N SER A 14 -11.70 2.86 -2.79
CA SER A 14 -12.08 4.19 -3.22
C SER A 14 -11.38 5.26 -2.38
N TYR A 15 -11.06 6.39 -2.99
CA TYR A 15 -10.59 7.58 -2.28
C TYR A 15 -11.53 8.02 -1.16
N MET A 16 -12.83 7.71 -1.27
CA MET A 16 -13.84 8.06 -0.26
C MET A 16 -13.68 7.28 1.05
N GLU A 17 -12.94 6.18 1.07
CA GLU A 17 -12.64 5.44 2.29
C GLU A 17 -11.85 6.28 3.30
N VAL A 18 -11.23 7.37 2.87
CA VAL A 18 -10.59 8.35 3.76
C VAL A 18 -11.52 8.83 4.89
N GLU A 19 -12.84 8.86 4.66
CA GLU A 19 -13.82 9.32 5.64
C GLU A 19 -13.84 8.47 6.92
N GLN A 20 -13.60 7.15 6.81
CA GLN A 20 -13.59 6.25 7.97
C GLN A 20 -12.43 6.54 8.93
N TYR A 21 -11.33 7.12 8.43
CA TYR A 21 -10.13 7.41 9.21
C TYR A 21 -10.15 8.79 9.90
N LYS A 22 -10.98 9.73 9.45
CA LYS A 22 -11.04 11.11 9.95
C LYS A 22 -11.21 11.20 11.46
N LYS A 23 -12.02 10.32 12.06
CA LYS A 23 -12.26 10.27 13.50
C LYS A 23 -11.00 10.02 14.33
N ASN A 24 -9.96 9.39 13.73
CA ASN A 24 -8.71 9.01 14.37
C ASN A 24 -7.55 9.97 14.03
N CYS A 25 -7.76 10.93 13.13
CA CYS A 25 -6.73 11.82 12.59
C CYS A 25 -7.02 13.29 12.94
N MET A 26 -7.40 13.55 14.19
CA MET A 26 -7.70 14.91 14.63
C MET A 26 -6.46 15.82 14.50
N GLY A 27 -6.66 17.00 13.92
CA GLY A 27 -5.56 17.94 13.67
C GLY A 27 -4.91 17.83 12.30
N PHE A 28 -5.37 16.91 11.47
CA PHE A 28 -4.96 16.78 10.07
C PHE A 28 -6.13 17.08 9.13
N ASP A 29 -5.83 17.72 8.01
CA ASP A 29 -6.69 17.60 6.84
C ASP A 29 -6.47 16.21 6.23
N MET A 30 -7.51 15.63 5.62
CA MET A 30 -7.41 14.31 4.99
C MET A 30 -7.93 14.37 3.57
N VAL A 31 -7.13 13.86 2.64
CA VAL A 31 -7.43 13.85 1.22
C VAL A 31 -7.25 12.44 0.67
N GLY A 32 -8.33 11.85 0.19
CA GLY A 32 -8.25 10.59 -0.57
C GLY A 32 -7.79 10.87 -1.99
N ILE A 33 -6.81 10.08 -2.47
CA ILE A 33 -6.32 10.20 -3.84
C ILE A 33 -7.19 9.34 -4.76
N ASP A 34 -7.87 10.00 -5.70
CA ASP A 34 -8.72 9.35 -6.71
C ASP A 34 -7.86 8.92 -7.91
N TYR A 35 -7.25 7.74 -7.80
CA TYR A 35 -6.57 7.10 -8.92
C TYR A 35 -7.44 6.01 -9.53
N GLN A 36 -7.37 5.83 -10.85
CA GLN A 36 -8.34 5.05 -11.64
C GLN A 36 -7.70 3.89 -12.41
N ASP A 37 -6.50 3.47 -12.02
CA ASP A 37 -5.77 2.42 -12.73
C ASP A 37 -5.17 1.41 -11.74
N ASP A 38 -4.70 0.27 -12.24
CA ASP A 38 -4.02 -0.78 -11.48
C ASP A 38 -2.56 -1.00 -11.92
N VAL A 39 -2.07 -0.22 -12.90
CA VAL A 39 -0.68 -0.33 -13.36
C VAL A 39 0.21 0.79 -12.78
N PRO A 40 1.39 0.43 -12.26
CA PRO A 40 2.18 1.34 -11.42
C PRO A 40 2.66 2.59 -12.14
N TRP A 41 2.96 2.54 -13.44
CA TRP A 41 3.41 3.73 -14.20
C TRP A 41 2.32 4.76 -14.42
N VAL A 42 1.04 4.36 -14.48
CA VAL A 42 -0.10 5.29 -14.56
C VAL A 42 -0.46 5.84 -13.18
N VAL A 43 -0.59 4.95 -12.20
CA VAL A 43 -0.94 5.32 -10.80
C VAL A 43 0.12 6.22 -10.19
N ARG A 44 1.41 5.98 -10.50
CA ARG A 44 2.52 6.84 -10.06
C ARG A 44 2.28 8.31 -10.40
N ASP A 45 1.93 8.58 -11.65
CA ASP A 45 1.78 9.96 -12.13
C ASP A 45 0.54 10.63 -11.49
N GLN A 46 -0.53 9.86 -11.26
CA GLN A 46 -1.74 10.36 -10.56
C GLN A 46 -1.46 10.66 -9.08
N ILE A 47 -0.77 9.76 -8.37
CA ILE A 47 -0.39 9.99 -6.97
C ILE A 47 0.58 11.16 -6.86
N ARG A 48 1.56 11.26 -7.77
CA ARG A 48 2.51 12.36 -7.78
C ARG A 48 1.83 13.71 -7.98
N ALA A 49 0.91 13.82 -8.93
CA ALA A 49 0.15 15.05 -9.15
C ALA A 49 -0.68 15.46 -7.91
N ALA A 50 -1.26 14.47 -7.20
CA ALA A 50 -1.98 14.75 -5.96
C ALA A 50 -1.05 15.23 -4.83
N TYR A 51 0.15 14.64 -4.71
CA TYR A 51 1.19 15.09 -3.78
C TYR A 51 1.65 16.51 -4.08
N ASP A 52 1.99 16.80 -5.35
CA ASP A 52 2.46 18.13 -5.76
C ASP A 52 1.41 19.22 -5.46
N LYS A 53 0.13 18.92 -5.70
CA LYS A 53 -0.98 19.80 -5.32
C LYS A 53 -1.12 19.97 -3.80
N ALA A 54 -0.85 18.94 -3.02
CA ALA A 54 -0.86 19.04 -1.56
C ALA A 54 0.28 19.95 -1.07
N CYS A 55 1.47 19.89 -1.68
CA CYS A 55 2.61 20.75 -1.34
C CYS A 55 2.33 22.25 -1.52
N GLU A 56 1.36 22.63 -2.39
CA GLU A 56 0.96 24.03 -2.55
C GLU A 56 0.22 24.60 -1.32
N ARG A 57 -0.33 23.72 -0.45
CA ARG A 57 -1.23 24.11 0.64
C ARG A 57 -0.78 23.68 2.02
N TYR A 58 0.09 22.67 2.10
CA TYR A 58 0.48 22.03 3.36
C TYR A 58 2.00 21.94 3.48
N ASN A 59 2.49 22.17 4.69
CA ASN A 59 3.92 22.12 4.99
C ASN A 59 4.36 20.72 5.45
N HIS A 60 3.40 19.92 5.95
CA HIS A 60 3.68 18.58 6.49
C HIS A 60 2.73 17.57 5.86
N ILE A 61 3.29 16.62 5.12
CA ILE A 61 2.53 15.60 4.39
C ILE A 61 2.79 14.24 4.99
N TYR A 62 1.72 13.52 5.24
CA TYR A 62 1.70 12.16 5.76
C TYR A 62 0.93 11.25 4.79
N ILE A 63 1.17 9.95 4.87
CA ILE A 63 0.51 8.96 4.03
C ILE A 63 -0.22 7.95 4.89
N ILE A 64 -1.47 7.62 4.54
CA ILE A 64 -2.12 6.35 4.90
C ILE A 64 -2.29 5.57 3.61
N ALA A 65 -1.84 4.32 3.58
CA ALA A 65 -2.02 3.47 2.41
C ALA A 65 -2.46 2.06 2.80
N ASN A 66 -3.39 1.51 2.03
CA ASN A 66 -3.99 0.21 2.25
C ASN A 66 -3.59 -0.77 1.16
N SER A 67 -3.14 -1.98 1.53
CA SER A 67 -2.83 -3.09 0.62
C SER A 67 -1.87 -2.68 -0.52
N ILE A 68 -2.27 -2.84 -1.79
CA ILE A 68 -1.50 -2.44 -2.97
C ILE A 68 -1.25 -0.92 -3.02
N GLY A 69 -2.09 -0.12 -2.37
CA GLY A 69 -1.88 1.32 -2.24
C GLY A 69 -0.55 1.66 -1.57
N ALA A 70 -0.03 0.80 -0.67
CA ALA A 70 1.29 0.98 -0.08
C ALA A 70 2.42 0.83 -1.11
N TYR A 71 2.32 -0.15 -2.01
CA TYR A 71 3.26 -0.29 -3.12
C TYR A 71 3.23 0.93 -4.03
N PHE A 72 2.04 1.39 -4.41
CA PHE A 72 1.89 2.58 -5.25
C PHE A 72 2.40 3.84 -4.56
N ALA A 73 2.15 4.00 -3.26
CA ALA A 73 2.71 5.10 -2.46
C ALA A 73 4.23 5.09 -2.50
N MET A 74 4.83 3.95 -2.20
CA MET A 74 6.29 3.81 -2.20
C MET A 74 6.88 4.09 -3.58
N HIS A 75 6.28 3.53 -4.64
CA HIS A 75 6.76 3.73 -6.00
C HIS A 75 6.66 5.19 -6.46
N ALA A 76 5.56 5.88 -6.13
CA ALA A 76 5.34 7.27 -6.55
C ALA A 76 6.13 8.29 -5.71
N LEU A 77 6.32 8.03 -4.40
CA LEU A 77 6.71 9.05 -3.43
C LEU A 77 8.05 8.79 -2.73
N GLN A 78 8.81 7.76 -3.11
CA GLN A 78 10.10 7.42 -2.48
C GLN A 78 11.13 8.55 -2.41
N ASN A 79 11.02 9.53 -3.29
CA ASN A 79 11.91 10.71 -3.34
C ASN A 79 11.19 12.00 -2.95
N CYS A 80 10.06 11.90 -2.22
CA CYS A 80 9.28 13.04 -1.77
C CYS A 80 9.54 13.34 -0.29
N ASP A 81 9.27 14.56 0.10
CA ASP A 81 9.33 14.98 1.50
C ASP A 81 8.03 14.57 2.21
N ILE A 82 8.07 13.41 2.84
CA ILE A 82 6.97 12.81 3.60
C ILE A 82 7.42 12.62 5.04
N GLU A 83 6.66 13.15 5.97
CA GLU A 83 6.98 13.08 7.40
C GLU A 83 6.91 11.64 7.94
N LYS A 84 5.85 10.93 7.58
CA LYS A 84 5.61 9.56 8.04
C LYS A 84 4.55 8.87 7.18
N ALA A 85 4.69 7.56 7.02
CA ALA A 85 3.71 6.71 6.39
C ALA A 85 3.07 5.73 7.38
N PHE A 86 1.79 5.43 7.18
CA PHE A 86 0.99 4.47 7.94
C PHE A 86 0.41 3.46 6.95
N PHE A 87 0.92 2.25 6.98
CA PHE A 87 0.54 1.19 6.04
C PHE A 87 -0.32 0.13 6.72
N ILE A 88 -1.45 -0.21 6.10
CA ILE A 88 -2.41 -1.20 6.59
C ILE A 88 -2.40 -2.40 5.64
N SER A 89 -2.08 -3.59 6.13
CA SER A 89 -1.93 -4.83 5.35
C SER A 89 -1.16 -4.62 4.03
N PRO A 90 0.04 -4.01 4.06
CA PRO A 90 0.66 -3.46 2.86
C PRO A 90 1.24 -4.51 1.92
N VAL A 91 1.15 -4.27 0.62
CA VAL A 91 2.01 -4.92 -0.38
C VAL A 91 3.36 -4.20 -0.37
N LEU A 92 4.37 -4.84 0.22
CA LEU A 92 5.71 -4.27 0.42
C LEU A 92 6.72 -4.76 -0.62
N ASP A 93 6.44 -5.88 -1.28
CA ASP A 93 7.24 -6.50 -2.33
C ASP A 93 6.30 -7.00 -3.45
N MET A 94 6.17 -6.19 -4.49
CA MET A 94 5.27 -6.50 -5.61
C MET A 94 5.82 -7.62 -6.48
N GLU A 95 7.14 -7.71 -6.67
CA GLU A 95 7.72 -8.84 -7.42
C GLU A 95 7.38 -10.15 -6.73
N ARG A 96 7.59 -10.22 -5.41
CA ARG A 96 7.25 -11.41 -4.62
C ARG A 96 5.78 -11.76 -4.74
N LEU A 97 4.87 -10.79 -4.63
CA LEU A 97 3.44 -11.03 -4.78
C LEU A 97 3.09 -11.58 -6.17
N ILE A 98 3.65 -11.02 -7.25
CA ILE A 98 3.42 -11.53 -8.61
C ILE A 98 3.94 -12.96 -8.73
N LEU A 99 5.14 -13.27 -8.21
CA LEU A 99 5.70 -14.62 -8.24
C LEU A 99 4.89 -15.62 -7.41
N ASP A 100 4.33 -15.19 -6.29
CA ASP A 100 3.43 -16.02 -5.47
C ASP A 100 2.12 -16.30 -6.22
N MET A 101 1.51 -15.29 -6.86
CA MET A 101 0.32 -15.46 -7.70
C MET A 101 0.58 -16.40 -8.90
N MET A 102 1.74 -16.28 -9.54
CA MET A 102 2.16 -17.21 -10.61
C MET A 102 2.25 -18.64 -10.10
N ARG A 103 2.82 -18.84 -8.90
CA ARG A 103 2.91 -20.16 -8.27
C ARG A 103 1.52 -20.73 -7.94
N TRP A 104 0.62 -19.91 -7.41
CA TRP A 104 -0.77 -20.34 -7.13
C TRP A 104 -1.54 -20.72 -8.38
N ALA A 105 -1.24 -20.08 -9.52
CA ALA A 105 -1.85 -20.35 -10.82
C ALA A 105 -1.12 -21.44 -11.63
N ASP A 106 -0.01 -22.01 -11.11
CA ASP A 106 0.87 -22.94 -11.85
C ASP A 106 1.39 -22.37 -13.18
N VAL A 107 1.70 -21.07 -13.20
CA VAL A 107 2.21 -20.32 -14.35
C VAL A 107 3.71 -20.10 -14.23
N SER A 108 4.48 -20.54 -15.24
CA SER A 108 5.93 -20.26 -15.33
C SER A 108 6.21 -18.89 -15.91
N GLU A 109 7.39 -18.31 -15.61
CA GLU A 109 7.82 -17.03 -16.22
C GLU A 109 7.93 -17.14 -17.75
N ARG A 110 8.35 -18.31 -18.28
CA ARG A 110 8.39 -18.55 -19.72
C ARG A 110 7.01 -18.46 -20.33
N GLU A 111 6.03 -19.09 -19.70
CA GLU A 111 4.65 -19.08 -20.19
C GLU A 111 4.05 -17.66 -20.11
N LEU A 112 4.26 -16.94 -19.00
CA LEU A 112 3.78 -15.56 -18.88
C LEU A 112 4.44 -14.65 -19.93
N ARG A 113 5.73 -14.85 -20.22
CA ARG A 113 6.44 -14.10 -21.25
C ARG A 113 5.91 -14.40 -22.65
N GLU A 114 5.59 -15.67 -22.94
CA GLU A 114 5.07 -16.08 -24.28
C GLU A 114 3.64 -15.58 -24.50
N LYS A 115 2.82 -15.52 -23.43
CA LYS A 115 1.40 -15.11 -23.52
C LYS A 115 1.18 -13.63 -23.24
N GLU A 116 2.18 -12.91 -22.71
CA GLU A 116 2.13 -11.50 -22.28
C GLU A 116 1.19 -11.24 -21.09
N GLU A 117 -0.02 -11.76 -21.14
CA GLU A 117 -1.03 -11.66 -20.08
C GLU A 117 -1.74 -13.01 -19.88
N ILE A 118 -2.02 -13.32 -18.61
CA ILE A 118 -2.77 -14.52 -18.21
C ILE A 118 -3.79 -14.13 -17.15
N ILE A 119 -5.06 -14.46 -17.38
CA ILE A 119 -6.09 -14.36 -16.34
C ILE A 119 -6.08 -15.66 -15.55
N THR A 120 -5.89 -15.55 -14.23
CA THR A 120 -5.87 -16.70 -13.33
C THR A 120 -7.28 -17.19 -13.00
N ASP A 121 -7.42 -18.42 -12.52
CA ASP A 121 -8.71 -18.99 -12.11
C ASP A 121 -9.31 -18.27 -10.89
N PHE A 122 -8.49 -17.56 -10.11
CA PHE A 122 -8.94 -16.72 -8.99
C PHE A 122 -9.18 -15.25 -9.40
N GLY A 123 -9.20 -14.94 -10.70
CA GLY A 123 -9.63 -13.67 -11.27
C GLY A 123 -8.55 -12.58 -11.33
N GLU A 124 -7.30 -12.86 -10.95
CA GLU A 124 -6.20 -11.91 -11.10
C GLU A 124 -5.58 -11.98 -12.48
N LYS A 125 -5.16 -10.82 -13.00
CA LYS A 125 -4.40 -10.72 -14.25
C LYS A 125 -2.91 -10.69 -13.96
N LEU A 126 -2.19 -11.72 -14.40
CA LEU A 126 -0.75 -11.74 -14.47
C LEU A 126 -0.30 -11.02 -15.75
N SER A 127 0.69 -10.14 -15.66
CA SER A 127 1.24 -9.40 -16.81
C SER A 127 2.76 -9.47 -16.81
N TRP A 128 3.33 -9.90 -17.95
CA TRP A 128 4.77 -9.93 -18.15
C TRP A 128 5.37 -8.51 -18.08
N THR A 129 4.70 -7.55 -18.71
CA THR A 129 5.12 -6.14 -18.69
C THR A 129 5.15 -5.60 -17.25
N TYR A 130 4.16 -5.94 -16.42
CA TYR A 130 4.15 -5.53 -15.01
C TYR A 130 5.32 -6.14 -14.25
N LEU A 131 5.57 -7.44 -14.38
CA LEU A 131 6.69 -8.11 -13.72
C LEU A 131 8.04 -7.50 -14.12
N CYS A 132 8.27 -7.25 -15.42
CA CYS A 132 9.47 -6.59 -15.90
C CYS A 132 9.60 -5.18 -15.31
N PHE A 133 8.51 -4.40 -15.32
CA PHE A 133 8.51 -3.06 -14.76
C PHE A 133 8.91 -3.04 -13.28
N VAL A 134 8.39 -3.95 -12.47
CA VAL A 134 8.73 -4.03 -11.04
C VAL A 134 10.21 -4.34 -10.85
N ARG A 135 10.78 -5.25 -11.63
CA ARG A 135 12.20 -5.61 -11.60
C ARG A 135 13.13 -4.46 -12.03
N ASP A 136 12.71 -3.70 -13.04
CA ASP A 136 13.47 -2.57 -13.58
C ASP A 136 13.36 -1.30 -12.72
N ASN A 137 12.38 -1.23 -11.82
CA ASN A 137 12.11 -0.07 -10.98
C ASN A 137 12.09 -0.45 -9.49
N PRO A 138 13.23 -0.84 -8.90
CA PRO A 138 13.29 -1.17 -7.47
C PRO A 138 12.94 0.05 -6.62
N ILE A 139 12.23 -0.19 -5.53
CA ILE A 139 11.84 0.85 -4.57
C ILE A 139 12.96 1.02 -3.53
N THR A 140 13.31 2.29 -3.27
CA THR A 140 14.19 2.69 -2.18
C THR A 140 13.38 3.53 -1.19
N TRP A 141 12.84 2.90 -0.16
CA TRP A 141 11.96 3.57 0.80
C TRP A 141 12.69 3.94 2.09
N ASN A 142 12.82 5.25 2.38
CA ASN A 142 13.52 5.75 3.55
C ASN A 142 12.61 6.56 4.50
N ILE A 143 11.31 6.61 4.23
CA ILE A 143 10.35 7.37 5.02
C ILE A 143 10.00 6.56 6.28
N PRO A 144 10.00 7.17 7.49
CA PRO A 144 9.55 6.51 8.70
C PRO A 144 8.15 5.92 8.52
N THR A 145 7.98 4.63 8.83
CA THR A 145 6.74 3.92 8.49
C THR A 145 6.23 3.12 9.69
N GLU A 146 4.93 3.26 9.98
CA GLU A 146 4.19 2.38 10.87
C GLU A 146 3.40 1.37 10.05
N ILE A 147 3.50 0.10 10.38
CA ILE A 147 2.82 -0.98 9.68
C ILE A 147 1.84 -1.67 10.63
N LEU A 148 0.60 -1.79 10.20
CA LEU A 148 -0.38 -2.71 10.77
C LEU A 148 -0.48 -3.93 9.86
N TYR A 149 -0.13 -5.11 10.40
CA TYR A 149 -0.18 -6.37 9.67
C TYR A 149 -1.24 -7.30 10.26
N ALA A 150 -1.96 -7.97 9.41
CA ALA A 150 -2.96 -8.98 9.76
C ALA A 150 -2.29 -10.35 9.89
N GLY A 151 -2.34 -10.98 11.07
CA GLY A 151 -1.65 -12.25 11.35
C GLY A 151 -2.14 -13.42 10.50
N ASN A 152 -3.41 -13.41 10.08
CA ASN A 152 -4.01 -14.40 9.17
C ASN A 152 -4.02 -13.93 7.71
N ASP A 153 -3.14 -13.00 7.34
CA ASP A 153 -3.01 -12.56 5.96
C ASP A 153 -2.57 -13.71 5.05
N THR A 154 -3.40 -14.06 4.08
CA THR A 154 -3.12 -15.12 3.10
C THR A 154 -2.50 -14.59 1.80
N LEU A 155 -2.48 -13.27 1.63
CA LEU A 155 -1.94 -12.61 0.43
C LEU A 155 -0.47 -12.23 0.62
N ILE A 156 -0.15 -11.62 1.76
CA ILE A 156 1.20 -11.13 2.07
C ILE A 156 1.81 -11.97 3.20
N SER A 157 2.95 -12.60 2.93
CA SER A 157 3.60 -13.43 3.93
C SER A 157 4.21 -12.58 5.06
N ARG A 158 4.15 -13.10 6.29
CA ARG A 158 4.82 -12.52 7.44
C ARG A 158 6.30 -12.28 7.18
N GLN A 159 6.96 -13.22 6.48
CA GLN A 159 8.37 -13.12 6.14
C GLN A 159 8.66 -11.86 5.29
N THR A 160 7.82 -11.53 4.32
CA THR A 160 7.96 -10.33 3.49
C THR A 160 7.92 -9.06 4.36
N VAL A 161 6.99 -9.02 5.31
CA VAL A 161 6.85 -7.89 6.24
C VAL A 161 8.06 -7.77 7.16
N ASP A 162 8.51 -8.87 7.76
CA ASP A 162 9.68 -8.88 8.65
C ASP A 162 10.96 -8.47 7.91
N MET A 163 11.13 -8.87 6.66
CA MET A 163 12.26 -8.45 5.81
C MET A 163 12.22 -6.94 5.55
N PHE A 164 11.05 -6.39 5.25
CA PHE A 164 10.89 -4.96 5.05
C PHE A 164 11.21 -4.19 6.33
N VAL A 165 10.66 -4.59 7.46
CA VAL A 165 10.89 -3.94 8.78
C VAL A 165 12.37 -3.98 9.16
N SER A 166 13.08 -5.09 8.88
CA SER A 166 14.50 -5.22 9.20
C SER A 166 15.42 -4.36 8.34
N SER A 167 14.99 -4.00 7.14
CA SER A 167 15.80 -3.26 6.16
C SER A 167 15.41 -1.78 5.99
N HIS A 168 14.29 -1.35 6.58
CA HIS A 168 13.77 0.00 6.47
C HIS A 168 13.49 0.60 7.86
N HIS A 169 13.33 1.92 7.91
CA HIS A 169 12.93 2.62 9.14
C HIS A 169 11.42 2.41 9.39
N ALA A 170 11.05 1.21 9.83
CA ALA A 170 9.65 0.81 10.01
C ALA A 170 9.41 0.14 11.36
N ALA A 171 8.22 0.38 11.94
CA ALA A 171 7.71 -0.29 13.12
C ALA A 171 6.49 -1.15 12.77
N LEU A 172 6.38 -2.33 13.39
CA LEU A 172 5.36 -3.32 13.10
C LEU A 172 4.41 -3.52 14.27
N THR A 173 3.13 -3.42 14.01
CA THR A 173 2.06 -3.90 14.89
C THR A 173 1.34 -5.06 14.18
N VAL A 174 1.12 -6.15 14.89
CA VAL A 174 0.42 -7.33 14.37
C VAL A 174 -0.91 -7.49 15.10
N MET A 175 -1.99 -7.67 14.35
CA MET A 175 -3.23 -8.22 14.86
C MET A 175 -3.25 -9.71 14.58
N GLU A 176 -2.96 -10.55 15.57
CA GLU A 176 -2.74 -12.00 15.38
C GLU A 176 -3.87 -12.72 14.65
N ASN A 177 -5.12 -12.36 14.95
CA ASN A 177 -6.31 -12.93 14.31
C ASN A 177 -6.88 -12.03 13.19
N GLY A 178 -6.13 -10.99 12.76
CA GLY A 178 -6.56 -10.11 11.68
C GLY A 178 -6.50 -10.79 10.32
N GLU A 179 -7.38 -10.44 9.43
CA GLU A 179 -7.39 -10.82 8.03
C GLU A 179 -6.91 -9.66 7.17
N HIS A 180 -6.41 -9.94 5.97
CA HIS A 180 -5.87 -8.92 5.06
C HIS A 180 -6.79 -7.70 4.93
N TRP A 181 -8.07 -7.93 4.86
CA TRP A 181 -9.09 -6.90 4.86
C TRP A 181 -9.73 -6.78 6.26
N PHE A 182 -9.39 -5.74 6.99
CA PHE A 182 -9.96 -5.42 8.30
C PHE A 182 -11.43 -5.03 8.14
N HIS A 183 -12.36 -5.91 8.49
CA HIS A 183 -13.80 -5.73 8.20
C HIS A 183 -14.73 -6.11 9.34
N THR A 184 -14.29 -6.92 10.33
CA THR A 184 -15.11 -7.22 11.50
C THR A 184 -15.04 -6.09 12.53
N ASP A 185 -16.04 -6.01 13.40
CA ASP A 185 -16.07 -4.98 14.47
C ASP A 185 -14.81 -5.03 15.34
N GLU A 186 -14.29 -6.23 15.64
CA GLU A 186 -13.06 -6.42 16.41
C GLU A 186 -11.84 -5.91 15.64
N GLN A 187 -11.74 -6.25 14.36
CA GLN A 187 -10.64 -5.81 13.50
C GLN A 187 -10.66 -4.29 13.30
N LEU A 188 -11.84 -3.71 13.09
CA LEU A 188 -12.00 -2.26 12.96
C LEU A 188 -11.68 -1.53 14.27
N ALA A 189 -12.07 -2.08 15.42
CA ALA A 189 -11.71 -1.52 16.71
C ALA A 189 -10.21 -1.57 16.99
N PHE A 190 -9.53 -2.65 16.55
CA PHE A 190 -8.09 -2.77 16.64
C PHE A 190 -7.38 -1.74 15.75
N LEU A 191 -7.81 -1.60 14.51
CA LEU A 191 -7.32 -0.61 13.56
C LEU A 191 -7.48 0.82 14.11
N ASP A 192 -8.66 1.16 14.64
CA ASP A 192 -8.93 2.46 15.28
C ASP A 192 -7.98 2.71 16.46
N GLY A 193 -7.76 1.70 17.30
CA GLY A 193 -6.84 1.77 18.43
C GLY A 193 -5.38 1.93 18.01
N TRP A 194 -4.97 1.24 16.94
CA TRP A 194 -3.64 1.39 16.36
C TRP A 194 -3.43 2.80 15.80
N MET A 195 -4.36 3.30 14.99
CA MET A 195 -4.27 4.63 14.41
C MET A 195 -4.14 5.72 15.47
N LYS A 196 -4.94 5.66 16.55
CA LYS A 196 -4.83 6.60 17.67
C LYS A 196 -3.47 6.60 18.35
N ARG A 197 -2.77 5.46 18.38
CA ARG A 197 -1.44 5.37 19.01
C ARG A 197 -0.33 5.92 18.12
N VAL A 198 -0.45 5.75 16.79
CA VAL A 198 0.67 6.04 15.87
C VAL A 198 0.57 7.40 15.20
N ILE A 199 -0.65 7.99 15.13
CA ILE A 199 -0.90 9.28 14.48
C ILE A 199 -0.93 10.45 15.49
N CYS A 200 -1.30 10.18 16.77
CA CYS A 200 -1.42 11.21 17.82
C CYS A 200 -0.09 11.60 18.46
#